data_ac9799f1cad3ff0586e924a0d561e6d1
#
_entry.id   ac9799f1cad3ff0586e924a0d561e6d1
#
_cell.length_a   1.000
_cell.length_b   1.000
_cell.length_c   1.000
_cell.angle_alpha   90.00
_cell.angle_beta   90.00
_cell.angle_gamma   90.00
#
_symmetry.space_group_name_H-M   'P 1'
#
loop_
_entity.id
_entity.type
_entity.pdbx_description
1 polymer ?
#
loop_
_entity_poly.entity_id
_entity_poly.type
_entity_poly.pdbx_seq_one_letter_code
_entity_poly.pdbx_strand_id
1 'polypeptide(L)'
;MQIFLEEKCYFCIHETYRYITSMARHNRLGTEGEEFAVQFLIKQGLIVRERNWRFLHWEIDIVAEEAGAIHVVEVKTRTSDEHFNPMQSITRKKISNLIHAGNAYLHYHNIKKSLQFDVIIVIGQPGNFSLQYLPNSIRPPLRTYR
;
A
#
# COMPACT_ATOMS: atom_id res chain seq x y z
N MET A 1 35.76 -5.37 41.87
CA MET A 1 35.19 -5.91 40.65
C MET A 1 34.89 -4.72 39.76
N GLN A 2 35.75 -4.45 38.81
CA GLN A 2 35.66 -3.31 37.90
C GLN A 2 34.76 -3.73 36.74
N ILE A 3 33.58 -3.13 36.63
CA ILE A 3 32.69 -3.30 35.50
C ILE A 3 33.25 -2.42 34.38
N PHE A 4 33.89 -3.07 33.40
CA PHE A 4 34.16 -2.41 32.11
C PHE A 4 32.80 -2.11 31.41
N LEU A 5 32.36 -0.88 31.52
CA LEU A 5 31.39 -0.32 30.60
C LEU A 5 32.13 -0.14 29.26
N GLU A 6 31.92 -1.09 28.35
CA GLU A 6 32.35 -0.94 26.97
C GLU A 6 31.78 0.38 26.44
N GLU A 7 32.65 1.26 26.01
CA GLU A 7 32.34 2.44 25.23
C GLU A 7 31.64 1.98 23.97
N LYS A 8 30.31 1.85 24.01
CA LYS A 8 29.52 1.73 22.79
C LYS A 8 29.78 2.98 21.97
N CYS A 9 30.55 2.76 20.89
CA CYS A 9 31.02 3.79 19.99
C CYS A 9 29.88 4.79 19.69
N TYR A 10 30.08 6.04 19.98
CA TYR A 10 29.14 7.16 19.75
C TYR A 10 28.61 7.17 18.31
N PHE A 11 29.41 6.66 17.39
CA PHE A 11 29.08 6.47 15.99
C PHE A 11 27.97 5.42 15.78
N CYS A 12 28.02 4.27 16.47
CA CYS A 12 26.99 3.22 16.38
C CYS A 12 25.63 3.68 16.93
N ILE A 13 25.63 4.46 17.99
CA ILE A 13 24.40 5.02 18.58
C ILE A 13 23.76 6.03 17.60
N HIS A 14 24.58 6.87 16.99
CA HIS A 14 24.09 7.88 16.03
C HIS A 14 23.55 7.27 14.73
N GLU A 15 24.20 6.23 14.21
CA GLU A 15 23.72 5.45 13.05
C GLU A 15 22.42 4.72 13.36
N THR A 16 22.32 4.06 14.52
CA THR A 16 21.10 3.38 14.96
C THR A 16 19.93 4.36 15.14
N TYR A 17 20.20 5.52 15.75
CA TYR A 17 19.18 6.56 15.91
C TYR A 17 18.72 7.15 14.58
N ARG A 18 19.62 7.39 13.63
CA ARG A 18 19.29 7.81 12.26
C ARG A 18 18.43 6.77 11.54
N TYR A 19 18.77 5.48 11.69
CA TYR A 19 18.01 4.38 11.08
C TYR A 19 16.58 4.31 11.65
N ILE A 20 16.43 4.33 12.97
CA ILE A 20 15.12 4.30 13.65
C ILE A 20 14.27 5.52 13.27
N THR A 21 14.82 6.71 13.25
CA THR A 21 14.09 7.93 12.86
C THR A 21 13.73 7.95 11.38
N SER A 22 14.57 7.36 10.52
CA SER A 22 14.26 7.18 9.09
C SER A 22 13.10 6.21 8.88
N MET A 23 13.12 5.04 9.55
CA MET A 23 12.02 4.05 9.48
C MET A 23 10.70 4.62 10.01
N ALA A 24 10.73 5.33 11.14
CA ALA A 24 9.55 5.97 11.70
C ALA A 24 8.95 7.03 10.74
N ARG A 25 9.81 7.77 10.03
CA ARG A 25 9.40 8.75 9.03
C ARG A 25 8.78 8.10 7.79
N HIS A 26 9.36 6.98 7.31
CA HIS A 26 8.80 6.23 6.18
C HIS A 26 7.45 5.60 6.51
N ASN A 27 7.31 5.01 7.71
CA ASN A 27 6.05 4.45 8.16
C ASN A 27 4.97 5.52 8.29
N ARG A 28 5.31 6.69 8.83
CA ARG A 28 4.39 7.84 8.94
C ARG A 28 3.96 8.33 7.56
N LEU A 29 4.89 8.50 6.63
CA LEU A 29 4.60 8.93 5.26
C LEU A 29 3.63 7.96 4.56
N GLY A 30 3.86 6.65 4.70
CA GLY A 30 2.99 5.60 4.16
C GLY A 30 1.57 5.69 4.74
N THR A 31 1.45 5.76 6.07
CA THR A 31 0.15 5.85 6.76
C THR A 31 -0.62 7.10 6.37
N GLU A 32 0.03 8.26 6.30
CA GLU A 32 -0.63 9.51 5.90
C GLU A 32 -1.00 9.50 4.41
N GLY A 33 -0.21 8.87 3.55
CA GLY A 33 -0.53 8.67 2.14
C GLY A 33 -1.74 7.74 1.94
N GLU A 34 -1.84 6.66 2.71
CA GLU A 34 -3.02 5.78 2.70
C GLU A 34 -4.27 6.52 3.16
N GLU A 35 -4.18 7.34 4.22
CA GLU A 35 -5.30 8.17 4.67
C GLU A 35 -5.75 9.14 3.57
N PHE A 36 -4.79 9.77 2.89
CA PHE A 36 -5.09 10.68 1.78
C PHE A 36 -5.79 9.95 0.62
N ALA A 37 -5.36 8.72 0.30
CA ALA A 37 -5.99 7.86 -0.69
C ALA A 37 -7.42 7.46 -0.29
N VAL A 38 -7.66 7.13 0.98
CA VAL A 38 -9.00 6.84 1.51
C VAL A 38 -9.95 8.03 1.31
N GLN A 39 -9.52 9.23 1.71
CA GLN A 39 -10.33 10.45 1.54
C GLN A 39 -10.64 10.74 0.07
N PHE A 40 -9.69 10.48 -0.82
CA PHE A 40 -9.91 10.60 -2.26
C PHE A 40 -10.99 9.64 -2.74
N LEU A 41 -10.90 8.34 -2.42
CA LEU A 41 -11.87 7.32 -2.84
C LEU A 41 -13.29 7.65 -2.35
N ILE A 42 -13.42 8.09 -1.10
CA ILE A 42 -14.71 8.54 -0.54
C ILE A 42 -15.28 9.73 -1.34
N LYS A 43 -14.45 10.71 -1.69
CA LYS A 43 -14.85 11.85 -2.52
C LYS A 43 -15.25 11.45 -3.95
N GLN A 44 -14.70 10.34 -4.46
CA GLN A 44 -15.12 9.77 -5.74
C GLN A 44 -16.43 8.97 -5.64
N GLY A 45 -16.99 8.80 -4.46
CA GLY A 45 -18.25 8.08 -4.23
C GLY A 45 -18.09 6.60 -3.92
N LEU A 46 -16.87 6.10 -3.74
CA LEU A 46 -16.64 4.72 -3.33
C LEU A 46 -16.89 4.57 -1.82
N ILE A 47 -17.40 3.42 -1.44
CA ILE A 47 -17.57 3.03 -0.04
C ILE A 47 -16.30 2.26 0.38
N VAL A 48 -15.52 2.83 1.28
CA VAL A 48 -14.36 2.13 1.86
C VAL A 48 -14.88 1.09 2.85
N ARG A 49 -14.61 -0.18 2.57
CA ARG A 49 -15.07 -1.32 3.39
C ARG A 49 -14.05 -1.68 4.48
N GLU A 50 -12.79 -1.83 4.07
CA GLU A 50 -11.71 -2.20 4.99
C GLU A 50 -10.39 -1.56 4.57
N ARG A 51 -9.48 -1.46 5.54
CA ARG A 51 -8.12 -0.94 5.37
C ARG A 51 -7.14 -1.95 5.94
N ASN A 52 -5.98 -2.09 5.30
CA ASN A 52 -4.93 -3.00 5.73
C ASN A 52 -5.45 -4.42 6.00
N TRP A 53 -6.35 -4.90 5.12
CA TRP A 53 -6.91 -6.24 5.25
C TRP A 53 -5.84 -7.29 4.98
N ARG A 54 -5.78 -8.30 5.88
CA ARG A 54 -4.77 -9.36 5.81
C ARG A 54 -5.42 -10.73 5.88
N PHE A 55 -4.93 -11.60 5.02
CA PHE A 55 -5.28 -13.03 5.05
C PHE A 55 -4.03 -13.85 4.74
N LEU A 56 -3.58 -14.66 5.70
CA LEU A 56 -2.29 -15.35 5.66
C LEU A 56 -1.15 -14.33 5.44
N HIS A 57 -0.43 -14.45 4.32
CA HIS A 57 0.67 -13.55 3.94
C HIS A 57 0.26 -12.48 2.91
N TRP A 58 -1.03 -12.44 2.55
CA TRP A 58 -1.56 -11.46 1.61
C TRP A 58 -2.11 -10.24 2.35
N GLU A 59 -1.93 -9.10 1.75
CA GLU A 59 -2.36 -7.81 2.28
C GLU A 59 -2.95 -6.95 1.16
N ILE A 60 -4.01 -6.23 1.50
CA ILE A 60 -4.66 -5.22 0.66
C ILE A 60 -4.66 -3.91 1.45
N ASP A 61 -4.13 -2.84 0.87
CA ASP A 61 -4.05 -1.55 1.55
C ASP A 61 -5.45 -0.97 1.78
N ILE A 62 -6.31 -0.94 0.74
CA ILE A 62 -7.69 -0.47 0.84
C ILE A 62 -8.60 -1.40 0.03
N VAL A 63 -9.71 -1.81 0.65
CA VAL A 63 -10.83 -2.45 -0.04
C VAL A 63 -11.97 -1.44 -0.10
N ALA A 64 -12.42 -1.13 -1.31
CA ALA A 64 -13.54 -0.23 -1.54
C ALA A 64 -14.61 -0.89 -2.42
N GLU A 65 -15.78 -0.31 -2.46
CA GLU A 65 -16.93 -0.82 -3.20
C GLU A 65 -17.60 0.29 -3.99
N GLU A 66 -17.92 0.01 -5.23
CA GLU A 66 -18.75 0.84 -6.08
C GLU A 66 -19.70 -0.04 -6.90
N ALA A 67 -20.98 0.36 -6.98
CA ALA A 67 -22.04 -0.25 -7.77
C ALA A 67 -22.02 -1.79 -7.87
N GLY A 68 -21.21 -2.41 -8.71
CA GLY A 68 -21.16 -3.86 -8.94
C GLY A 68 -19.78 -4.49 -8.71
N ALA A 69 -18.82 -3.73 -8.20
CA ALA A 69 -17.45 -4.17 -8.08
C ALA A 69 -16.85 -3.94 -6.68
N ILE A 70 -15.95 -4.83 -6.30
CA ILE A 70 -15.02 -4.63 -5.19
C ILE A 70 -13.69 -4.16 -5.76
N HIS A 71 -13.22 -3.03 -5.29
CA HIS A 71 -11.95 -2.42 -5.65
C HIS A 71 -10.87 -2.84 -4.66
N VAL A 72 -9.87 -3.55 -5.15
CA VAL A 72 -8.63 -3.87 -4.44
C VAL A 72 -7.63 -2.80 -4.79
N VAL A 73 -7.33 -1.92 -3.86
CA VAL A 73 -6.52 -0.72 -4.10
C VAL A 73 -5.17 -0.86 -3.44
N GLU A 74 -4.12 -0.74 -4.23
CA GLU A 74 -2.73 -0.63 -3.77
C GLU A 74 -2.34 0.84 -3.71
N VAL A 75 -1.77 1.27 -2.59
CA VAL A 75 -1.30 2.64 -2.39
C VAL A 75 0.21 2.70 -2.38
N LYS A 76 0.78 3.59 -3.18
CA LYS A 76 2.22 3.87 -3.22
C LYS A 76 2.49 5.32 -2.87
N THR A 77 3.12 5.56 -1.73
CA THR A 77 3.50 6.92 -1.32
C THR A 77 4.97 7.17 -1.62
N ARG A 78 5.26 8.34 -2.20
CA ARG A 78 6.60 8.80 -2.57
C ARG A 78 6.80 10.27 -2.18
N THR A 79 8.01 10.64 -1.88
CA THR A 79 8.36 12.04 -1.58
C THR A 79 8.50 12.91 -2.82
N SER A 80 8.85 12.31 -3.97
CA SER A 80 8.98 13.00 -5.27
C SER A 80 8.57 12.06 -6.40
N ASP A 81 8.28 12.64 -7.56
CA ASP A 81 7.93 11.94 -8.81
C ASP A 81 9.12 11.85 -9.80
N GLU A 82 10.29 12.39 -9.43
CA GLU A 82 11.49 12.35 -10.28
C GLU A 82 11.83 10.89 -10.64
N HIS A 83 11.86 10.61 -11.96
CA HIS A 83 12.16 9.30 -12.53
C HIS A 83 11.21 8.16 -12.11
N PHE A 84 10.00 8.49 -11.64
CA PHE A 84 9.04 7.50 -11.19
C PHE A 84 8.13 7.03 -12.32
N ASN A 85 8.17 5.71 -12.61
CA ASN A 85 7.18 5.07 -13.48
C ASN A 85 6.22 4.25 -12.59
N PRO A 86 4.94 4.66 -12.49
CA PRO A 86 3.95 3.98 -11.64
C PRO A 86 3.84 2.48 -11.88
N MET A 87 3.83 2.07 -13.16
CA MET A 87 3.64 0.66 -13.52
C MET A 87 4.86 -0.20 -13.25
N GLN A 88 6.07 0.37 -13.22
CA GLN A 88 7.29 -0.35 -12.86
C GLN A 88 7.46 -0.53 -11.35
N SER A 89 6.74 0.25 -10.55
CA SER A 89 6.82 0.18 -9.08
C SER A 89 6.11 -1.03 -8.48
N ILE A 90 5.25 -1.70 -9.27
CA ILE A 90 4.49 -2.86 -8.82
C ILE A 90 5.07 -4.13 -9.43
N THR A 91 5.74 -4.92 -8.62
CA THR A 91 6.36 -6.17 -9.07
C THR A 91 5.32 -7.22 -9.48
N ARG A 92 5.69 -8.15 -10.37
CA ARG A 92 4.84 -9.29 -10.74
C ARG A 92 4.38 -10.10 -9.52
N LYS A 93 5.25 -10.25 -8.52
CA LYS A 93 4.93 -10.92 -7.25
C LYS A 93 3.83 -10.16 -6.49
N LYS A 94 3.91 -8.82 -6.41
CA LYS A 94 2.88 -8.02 -5.76
C LYS A 94 1.55 -8.11 -6.49
N ILE A 95 1.56 -8.06 -7.82
CA ILE A 95 0.35 -8.26 -8.66
C ILE A 95 -0.30 -9.61 -8.35
N SER A 96 0.48 -10.69 -8.36
CA SER A 96 -0.03 -12.03 -8.02
C SER A 96 -0.63 -12.08 -6.61
N ASN A 97 0.05 -11.49 -5.63
CA ASN A 97 -0.45 -11.42 -4.26
C ASN A 97 -1.77 -10.65 -4.14
N LEU A 98 -1.91 -9.51 -4.83
CA LEU A 98 -3.14 -8.72 -4.83
C LEU A 98 -4.31 -9.49 -5.46
N ILE A 99 -4.07 -10.24 -6.53
CA ILE A 99 -5.10 -11.07 -7.18
C ILE A 99 -5.57 -12.18 -6.22
N HIS A 100 -4.63 -12.86 -5.55
CA HIS A 100 -4.98 -13.89 -4.56
C HIS A 100 -5.71 -13.27 -3.35
N ALA A 101 -5.23 -12.14 -2.85
CA ALA A 101 -5.86 -11.42 -1.74
C ALA A 101 -7.30 -11.00 -2.08
N GLY A 102 -7.54 -10.44 -3.26
CA GLY A 102 -8.87 -10.03 -3.70
C GLY A 102 -9.84 -11.21 -3.80
N ASN A 103 -9.39 -12.34 -4.38
CA ASN A 103 -10.21 -13.56 -4.44
C ASN A 103 -10.49 -14.13 -3.03
N ALA A 104 -9.49 -14.13 -2.14
CA ALA A 104 -9.66 -14.55 -0.75
C ALA A 104 -10.65 -13.64 -0.01
N TYR A 105 -10.60 -12.32 -0.26
CA TYR A 105 -11.53 -11.35 0.31
C TYR A 105 -12.97 -11.64 -0.09
N LEU A 106 -13.26 -11.83 -1.40
CA LEU A 106 -14.58 -12.18 -1.87
C LEU A 106 -15.10 -13.48 -1.25
N HIS A 107 -14.23 -14.48 -1.17
CA HIS A 107 -14.60 -15.79 -0.61
C HIS A 107 -14.88 -15.69 0.90
N TYR A 108 -14.00 -15.05 1.64
CA TYR A 108 -14.13 -14.88 3.10
C TYR A 108 -15.42 -14.15 3.51
N HIS A 109 -15.78 -13.11 2.75
CA HIS A 109 -16.98 -12.31 3.02
C HIS A 109 -18.22 -12.78 2.25
N ASN A 110 -18.16 -13.89 1.49
CA ASN A 110 -19.23 -14.41 0.65
C ASN A 110 -19.83 -13.35 -0.31
N ILE A 111 -18.95 -12.57 -0.94
CA ILE A 111 -19.34 -11.49 -1.86
C ILE A 111 -19.37 -12.01 -3.29
N LYS A 112 -20.49 -11.78 -4.01
CA LYS A 112 -20.68 -12.16 -5.42
C LYS A 112 -20.63 -10.92 -6.32
N LYS A 113 -19.49 -10.23 -6.31
CA LYS A 113 -19.21 -9.06 -7.17
C LYS A 113 -17.93 -9.27 -7.95
N SER A 114 -17.76 -8.51 -9.01
CA SER A 114 -16.51 -8.49 -9.76
C SER A 114 -15.39 -7.84 -8.93
N LEU A 115 -14.13 -8.22 -9.23
CA LEU A 115 -12.96 -7.55 -8.69
C LEU A 115 -12.41 -6.56 -9.71
N GLN A 116 -12.03 -5.41 -9.22
CA GLN A 116 -11.23 -4.42 -9.93
C GLN A 116 -9.97 -4.13 -9.12
N PHE A 117 -8.82 -4.00 -9.80
CA PHE A 117 -7.54 -3.77 -9.17
C PHE A 117 -7.02 -2.40 -9.56
N ASP A 118 -6.93 -1.53 -8.59
CA ASP A 118 -6.58 -0.13 -8.77
C ASP A 118 -5.25 0.20 -8.10
N VAL A 119 -4.59 1.22 -8.59
CA VAL A 119 -3.38 1.77 -7.98
C VAL A 119 -3.57 3.24 -7.71
N ILE A 120 -3.19 3.67 -6.53
CA ILE A 120 -3.11 5.07 -6.14
C ILE A 120 -1.65 5.41 -5.85
N ILE A 121 -1.14 6.42 -6.53
CA ILE A 121 0.17 7.00 -6.27
C ILE A 121 -0.04 8.31 -5.52
N VAL A 122 0.51 8.38 -4.32
CA VAL A 122 0.52 9.61 -3.50
C VAL A 122 1.94 10.17 -3.52
N ILE A 123 2.07 11.43 -3.94
CA ILE A 123 3.37 12.10 -4.11
C ILE A 123 3.40 13.34 -3.25
N GLY A 124 4.49 13.53 -2.52
CA GLY A 124 4.72 14.71 -1.70
C GLY A 124 5.00 14.38 -0.24
N GLN A 125 4.59 15.26 0.64
CA GLN A 125 4.81 15.17 2.07
C GLN A 125 3.51 15.46 2.83
N PRO A 126 3.42 15.08 4.12
CA PRO A 126 2.28 15.40 4.97
C PRO A 126 1.87 16.87 4.87
N GLY A 127 0.59 17.09 4.56
CA GLY A 127 0.02 18.42 4.35
C GLY A 127 0.17 18.98 2.93
N ASN A 128 0.96 18.34 2.05
CA ASN A 128 1.14 18.76 0.66
C ASN A 128 1.27 17.52 -0.27
N PHE A 129 0.23 16.68 -0.27
CA PHE A 129 0.15 15.54 -1.17
C PHE A 129 -0.56 15.87 -2.48
N SER A 130 -0.07 15.34 -3.56
CA SER A 130 -0.78 15.15 -4.82
C SER A 130 -1.08 13.66 -5.03
N LEU A 131 -2.05 13.34 -5.89
CA LEU A 131 -2.49 11.98 -6.10
C LEU A 131 -2.73 11.72 -7.58
N GLN A 132 -2.27 10.55 -8.02
CA GLN A 132 -2.63 9.97 -9.31
C GLN A 132 -3.41 8.67 -9.08
N TYR A 133 -4.63 8.61 -9.57
CA TYR A 133 -5.46 7.42 -9.52
C TYR A 133 -5.42 6.67 -10.85
N LEU A 134 -5.12 5.39 -10.80
CA LEU A 134 -5.01 4.49 -11.93
C LEU A 134 -6.05 3.36 -11.76
N PRO A 135 -7.30 3.58 -12.16
CA PRO A 135 -8.35 2.58 -12.04
C PRO A 135 -8.11 1.42 -13.00
N ASN A 136 -8.43 0.20 -12.55
CA ASN A 136 -8.32 -1.04 -13.33
C ASN A 136 -6.97 -1.21 -14.03
N SER A 137 -5.92 -0.79 -13.36
CA SER A 137 -4.54 -0.76 -13.89
C SER A 137 -3.85 -2.11 -13.82
N ILE A 138 -4.31 -3.01 -12.96
CA ILE A 138 -3.83 -4.39 -12.84
C ILE A 138 -4.89 -5.32 -13.40
N ARG A 139 -4.55 -6.00 -14.50
CA ARG A 139 -5.42 -6.99 -15.12
C ARG A 139 -4.90 -8.40 -14.83
N PRO A 140 -5.71 -9.27 -14.19
CA PRO A 140 -5.36 -10.67 -14.05
C PRO A 140 -5.12 -11.30 -15.42
N PRO A 141 -4.13 -12.20 -15.56
CA PRO A 141 -3.94 -12.93 -16.80
C PRO A 141 -5.23 -13.73 -17.12
N LEU A 142 -5.67 -13.67 -18.36
CA LEU A 142 -6.79 -14.49 -18.83
C LEU A 142 -6.42 -15.95 -18.60
N ARG A 143 -7.23 -16.67 -17.82
CA ARG A 143 -7.10 -18.13 -17.74
C ARG A 143 -7.50 -18.70 -19.09
N THR A 144 -6.53 -19.07 -19.91
CA THR A 144 -6.76 -19.98 -21.03
C THR A 144 -7.06 -21.35 -20.44
N TYR A 145 -8.33 -21.73 -20.39
CA TYR A 145 -8.69 -23.12 -20.18
C TYR A 145 -8.21 -23.89 -21.41
N ARG A 146 -7.17 -24.71 -21.22
CA ARG A 146 -6.85 -25.80 -22.17
C ARG A 146 -7.55 -27.05 -21.71
#